data_660f754025ab587ca0ffe7b25d97a17b
#
_entry.id   660f754025ab587ca0ffe7b25d97a17b
#
_cell.length_a   1.000
_cell.length_b   1.000
_cell.length_c   1.000
_cell.angle_alpha   90.00
_cell.angle_beta   90.00
_cell.angle_gamma   90.00
#
_symmetry.space_group_name_H-M   'P 1'
#
loop_
_entity.id
_entity.type
_entity.pdbx_description
1 polymer ?
#
loop_
_entity_poly.entity_id
_entity_poly.type
_entity_poly.pdbx_seq_one_letter_code
_entity_poly.pdbx_strand_id
1 'polypeptide(L)'
;MNDAAPTPALATEERAETGARVALAAKPDGETISAGAAHSIVFGEGDDPRRWYSTNLVGLPAATIASTQFNAAPVRLFVAATRETHRGLFALLEQTESLVEAREVFAAYMQVAFGLRKPDRDSPPAQARATRSSYLKLLQGWGFDSNGPQGAVLKGWVESRFGITPTFHGAPLIEFPSDAWVKYVEEKLGSRFHNNCIHMQLDLLFEYCQFCIEKFAPLGPEPHIRAFRGTYAREAPFVTGSRRERHGVVRLNNLVSFSLVRDRAEEFGDWLLVTQLPCAKILFFPGLLDNRVLNGEGELLAIGGDFEVDVSYGP
;
A
#
# COMPACT_ATOMS: atom_id res chain seq x y z
N MET A 1 8.81 21.45 71.04
CA MET A 1 8.04 20.21 71.17
C MET A 1 7.90 19.67 69.76
N ASN A 2 8.85 18.80 69.46
CA ASN A 2 8.97 18.10 68.19
C ASN A 2 8.39 16.75 68.35
N ASP A 3 7.53 16.30 67.47
CA ASP A 3 7.27 14.89 67.24
C ASP A 3 7.43 14.60 65.77
N ALA A 4 8.49 13.88 65.47
CA ALA A 4 8.81 13.33 64.20
C ALA A 4 8.28 11.87 64.16
N ALA A 5 7.42 11.53 63.22
CA ALA A 5 7.02 10.16 62.96
C ALA A 5 7.99 9.48 61.99
N PRO A 6 8.25 8.18 62.13
CA PRO A 6 9.27 7.47 61.35
C PRO A 6 8.73 6.95 59.97
N THR A 7 9.63 6.97 59.01
CA THR A 7 9.50 6.40 57.67
C THR A 7 9.48 4.85 57.74
N PRO A 8 8.59 4.15 57.00
CA PRO A 8 8.69 2.70 56.85
C PRO A 8 9.63 2.30 55.70
N ALA A 9 10.41 1.28 56.00
CA ALA A 9 11.40 0.64 55.13
C ALA A 9 10.74 -0.06 53.93
N LEU A 10 11.41 0.05 52.79
CA LEU A 10 11.16 -0.71 51.57
C LEU A 10 11.52 -2.18 51.75
N ALA A 11 10.52 -3.05 51.68
CA ALA A 11 10.71 -4.48 51.52
C ALA A 11 10.86 -4.84 50.05
N THR A 12 11.96 -5.40 49.70
CA THR A 12 12.24 -6.06 48.40
C THR A 12 11.49 -7.38 48.34
N GLU A 13 10.45 -7.46 47.48
CA GLU A 13 9.85 -8.73 47.08
C GLU A 13 10.44 -9.20 45.75
N GLU A 14 11.19 -10.30 45.83
CA GLU A 14 11.51 -11.17 44.71
C GLU A 14 10.22 -11.76 44.14
N ARG A 15 9.90 -11.46 42.87
CA ARG A 15 8.87 -12.15 42.11
C ARG A 15 9.47 -13.29 41.30
N ALA A 16 9.17 -14.50 41.78
CA ALA A 16 9.41 -15.73 41.04
C ALA A 16 8.63 -15.76 39.71
N GLU A 17 9.35 -16.08 38.63
CA GLU A 17 8.78 -16.43 37.32
C GLU A 17 7.99 -17.74 37.45
N THR A 18 6.69 -17.67 37.26
CA THR A 18 5.85 -18.85 37.05
C THR A 18 5.39 -18.88 35.62
N GLY A 19 6.09 -19.65 34.79
CA GLY A 19 5.70 -19.97 33.43
C GLY A 19 4.41 -20.79 33.41
N ALA A 20 3.31 -20.20 32.99
CA ALA A 20 2.07 -20.92 32.72
C ALA A 20 2.16 -21.59 31.33
N ARG A 21 2.48 -22.88 31.31
CA ARG A 21 2.23 -23.78 30.20
C ARG A 21 0.72 -23.99 30.08
N VAL A 22 0.10 -23.44 29.05
CA VAL A 22 -1.28 -23.82 28.66
C VAL A 22 -1.19 -25.19 27.98
N ALA A 23 -1.63 -26.23 28.70
CA ALA A 23 -1.84 -27.54 28.11
C ALA A 23 -3.11 -27.53 27.28
N LEU A 24 -2.99 -27.72 25.97
CA LEU A 24 -4.13 -28.02 25.09
C LEU A 24 -4.60 -29.44 25.41
N ALA A 25 -5.81 -29.57 25.95
CA ALA A 25 -6.51 -30.83 26.09
C ALA A 25 -6.87 -31.41 24.73
N ALA A 26 -6.40 -32.62 24.44
CA ALA A 26 -6.81 -33.37 23.25
C ALA A 26 -8.27 -33.82 23.41
N LYS A 27 -9.09 -33.56 22.41
CA LYS A 27 -10.39 -34.26 22.20
C LYS A 27 -10.19 -35.44 21.26
N PRO A 28 -10.83 -36.55 21.52
CA PRO A 28 -10.82 -37.70 20.62
C PRO A 28 -11.89 -37.58 19.53
N ASP A 29 -11.65 -38.31 18.45
CA ASP A 29 -12.54 -38.73 17.36
C ASP A 29 -12.59 -37.86 16.10
N GLY A 30 -11.80 -38.31 15.16
CA GLY A 30 -12.11 -38.83 13.83
C GLY A 30 -12.95 -37.94 12.89
N GLU A 31 -12.36 -36.89 12.32
CA GLU A 31 -12.65 -36.51 10.94
C GLU A 31 -11.39 -35.92 10.30
N THR A 32 -10.87 -36.66 9.33
CA THR A 32 -9.72 -36.26 8.53
C THR A 32 -10.19 -35.19 7.56
N ILE A 33 -10.11 -33.92 7.98
CA ILE A 33 -10.18 -32.82 7.05
C ILE A 33 -8.87 -32.86 6.26
N SER A 34 -8.97 -33.24 4.99
CA SER A 34 -7.91 -33.09 4.02
C SER A 34 -7.36 -31.68 4.09
N ALA A 35 -6.17 -31.53 4.68
CA ALA A 35 -5.41 -30.29 4.66
C ALA A 35 -5.08 -29.99 3.21
N GLY A 36 -5.84 -29.06 2.62
CA GLY A 36 -5.48 -28.45 1.35
C GLY A 36 -4.03 -27.99 1.48
N ALA A 37 -3.22 -28.36 0.49
CA ALA A 37 -1.80 -28.15 0.43
C ALA A 37 -1.44 -26.75 0.90
N ALA A 38 -0.88 -26.63 2.11
CA ALA A 38 -0.17 -25.46 2.54
C ALA A 38 1.03 -25.31 1.60
N HIS A 39 0.90 -24.49 0.58
CA HIS A 39 2.03 -24.10 -0.23
C HIS A 39 3.01 -23.38 0.68
N SER A 40 4.07 -24.06 1.07
CA SER A 40 5.21 -23.42 1.76
C SER A 40 5.75 -22.35 0.80
N ILE A 41 5.63 -21.09 1.24
CA ILE A 41 6.25 -19.98 0.54
C ILE A 41 7.76 -20.19 0.67
N VAL A 42 8.40 -20.57 -0.43
CA VAL A 42 9.85 -20.67 -0.51
C VAL A 42 10.38 -19.25 -0.67
N PHE A 43 10.94 -18.69 0.40
CA PHE A 43 11.73 -17.46 0.30
C PHE A 43 12.99 -17.76 -0.54
N GLY A 44 13.27 -16.91 -1.54
CA GLY A 44 14.50 -17.03 -2.32
C GLY A 44 15.74 -16.88 -1.42
N GLU A 45 16.83 -17.53 -1.77
CA GLU A 45 18.13 -17.34 -1.09
C GLU A 45 18.50 -15.84 -1.16
N GLY A 46 18.52 -15.17 0.00
CA GLY A 46 18.76 -13.73 0.15
C GLY A 46 17.56 -12.91 0.61
N ASP A 47 16.37 -13.48 0.76
CA ASP A 47 15.24 -12.81 1.37
C ASP A 47 15.39 -12.75 2.89
N ASP A 48 15.59 -11.54 3.43
CA ASP A 48 15.53 -11.33 4.88
C ASP A 48 14.07 -11.37 5.35
N PRO A 49 13.65 -12.40 6.13
CA PRO A 49 12.26 -12.50 6.62
C PRO A 49 11.84 -11.30 7.47
N ARG A 50 12.79 -10.55 8.03
CA ARG A 50 12.53 -9.34 8.83
C ARG A 50 12.05 -8.17 7.98
N ARG A 51 12.14 -8.26 6.66
CA ARG A 51 11.69 -7.24 5.71
C ARG A 51 10.17 -7.14 5.61
N TRP A 52 9.44 -8.16 6.06
CA TRP A 52 8.00 -8.25 5.95
C TRP A 52 7.36 -8.22 7.34
N TYR A 53 6.40 -7.36 7.54
CA TYR A 53 5.61 -7.40 8.76
C TYR A 53 4.75 -8.67 8.80
N SER A 54 4.67 -9.28 9.98
CA SER A 54 3.83 -10.47 10.20
C SER A 54 2.33 -10.14 10.28
N THR A 55 2.00 -8.89 10.57
CA THR A 55 0.61 -8.42 10.72
C THR A 55 0.31 -7.27 9.75
N ASN A 56 -0.91 -7.27 9.22
CA ASN A 56 -1.41 -6.20 8.36
C ASN A 56 -2.95 -6.11 8.47
N LEU A 57 -3.56 -5.18 7.73
CA LEU A 57 -5.01 -4.98 7.72
C LEU A 57 -5.73 -5.66 6.53
N VAL A 58 -5.04 -6.49 5.77
CA VAL A 58 -5.61 -7.18 4.58
C VAL A 58 -5.84 -8.68 4.83
N GLY A 59 -5.39 -9.21 5.97
CA GLY A 59 -5.62 -10.61 6.35
C GLY A 59 -4.81 -11.65 5.55
N LEU A 60 -3.86 -11.24 4.72
CA LEU A 60 -2.92 -12.09 4.00
C LEU A 60 -1.48 -11.76 4.42
N PRO A 61 -0.57 -12.74 4.52
CA PRO A 61 0.83 -12.47 4.81
C PRO A 61 1.44 -11.51 3.77
N ALA A 62 2.22 -10.53 4.23
CA ALA A 62 2.85 -9.54 3.37
C ALA A 62 3.72 -10.19 2.28
N ALA A 63 4.48 -11.23 2.64
CA ALA A 63 5.28 -12.01 1.70
C ALA A 63 4.43 -12.67 0.60
N THR A 64 3.22 -13.13 0.92
CA THR A 64 2.27 -13.68 -0.06
C THR A 64 1.83 -12.58 -1.03
N ILE A 65 1.37 -11.43 -0.53
CA ILE A 65 0.91 -10.32 -1.38
C ILE A 65 2.04 -9.83 -2.30
N ALA A 66 3.27 -9.82 -1.79
CA ALA A 66 4.44 -9.35 -2.54
C ALA A 66 4.99 -10.38 -3.55
N SER A 67 4.53 -11.62 -3.54
CA SER A 67 5.10 -12.70 -4.34
C SER A 67 4.61 -12.72 -5.80
N THR A 68 5.42 -13.34 -6.67
CA THR A 68 5.02 -13.66 -8.06
C THR A 68 3.86 -14.66 -8.11
N GLN A 69 3.74 -15.54 -7.13
CA GLN A 69 2.62 -16.49 -7.02
C GLN A 69 1.29 -15.78 -6.84
N PHE A 70 1.26 -14.74 -5.96
CA PHE A 70 0.07 -13.90 -5.85
C PHE A 70 -0.24 -13.19 -7.16
N ASN A 71 0.80 -12.67 -7.83
CA ASN A 71 0.61 -11.98 -9.10
C ASN A 71 0.09 -12.93 -10.19
N ALA A 72 0.47 -14.21 -10.20
CA ALA A 72 -0.03 -15.19 -11.16
C ALA A 72 -1.49 -15.59 -10.91
N ALA A 73 -1.90 -15.70 -9.64
CA ALA A 73 -3.25 -16.08 -9.23
C ALA A 73 -3.79 -15.12 -8.15
N PRO A 74 -4.12 -13.89 -8.53
CA PRO A 74 -4.51 -12.86 -7.57
C PRO A 74 -5.88 -13.16 -6.97
N VAL A 75 -5.98 -12.91 -5.67
CA VAL A 75 -7.26 -12.85 -4.98
C VAL A 75 -7.57 -11.40 -4.62
N ARG A 76 -8.83 -11.11 -4.41
CA ARG A 76 -9.26 -9.78 -3.99
C ARG A 76 -8.61 -9.39 -2.67
N LEU A 77 -8.09 -8.17 -2.59
CA LEU A 77 -7.58 -7.57 -1.38
C LEU A 77 -8.61 -6.62 -0.78
N PHE A 78 -8.70 -6.61 0.56
CA PHE A 78 -9.59 -5.74 1.31
C PHE A 78 -8.82 -5.11 2.45
N VAL A 79 -9.02 -3.82 2.67
CA VAL A 79 -8.59 -3.18 3.90
C VAL A 79 -9.68 -3.37 4.96
N ALA A 80 -9.36 -4.13 6.00
CA ALA A 80 -10.30 -4.54 7.04
C ALA A 80 -11.13 -3.37 7.61
N ALA A 81 -12.42 -3.61 7.84
CA ALA A 81 -13.40 -2.68 8.39
C ALA A 81 -13.71 -1.43 7.55
N THR A 82 -13.06 -1.22 6.40
CA THR A 82 -13.27 0.01 5.60
C THR A 82 -14.66 0.04 4.98
N ARG A 83 -15.09 -1.04 4.33
CA ARG A 83 -16.44 -1.09 3.70
C ARG A 83 -17.56 -1.09 4.73
N GLU A 84 -17.36 -1.75 5.85
CA GLU A 84 -18.30 -1.79 6.96
C GLU A 84 -18.50 -0.41 7.59
N THR A 85 -17.40 0.32 7.81
CA THR A 85 -17.43 1.68 8.34
C THR A 85 -18.13 2.65 7.38
N HIS A 86 -17.90 2.48 6.09
CA HIS A 86 -18.41 3.34 5.02
C HIS A 86 -19.56 2.69 4.22
N ARG A 87 -20.33 1.77 4.84
CA ARG A 87 -21.41 1.02 4.17
C ARG A 87 -22.42 1.90 3.44
N GLY A 88 -22.69 3.11 3.95
CA GLY A 88 -23.58 4.06 3.30
C GLY A 88 -23.04 4.56 1.95
N LEU A 89 -21.74 4.79 1.84
CA LEU A 89 -21.10 5.14 0.57
C LEU A 89 -21.25 3.98 -0.43
N PHE A 90 -20.90 2.75 -0.03
CA PHE A 90 -20.95 1.61 -0.95
C PHE A 90 -22.38 1.29 -1.39
N ALA A 91 -23.39 1.50 -0.52
CA ALA A 91 -24.79 1.39 -0.91
C ALA A 91 -25.21 2.43 -1.96
N LEU A 92 -24.68 3.65 -1.90
CA LEU A 92 -24.87 4.68 -2.94
C LEU A 92 -24.13 4.32 -4.24
N LEU A 93 -22.89 3.85 -4.13
CA LEU A 93 -22.09 3.42 -5.29
C LEU A 93 -22.74 2.24 -6.03
N GLU A 94 -23.40 1.32 -5.32
CA GLU A 94 -24.13 0.22 -5.97
C GLU A 94 -25.29 0.71 -6.86
N GLN A 95 -25.84 1.88 -6.59
CA GLN A 95 -26.93 2.47 -7.36
C GLN A 95 -26.45 3.22 -8.60
N THR A 96 -25.15 3.51 -8.74
CA THR A 96 -24.59 4.22 -9.90
C THR A 96 -24.53 3.31 -11.12
N GLU A 97 -24.79 3.87 -12.29
CA GLU A 97 -24.78 3.15 -13.58
C GLU A 97 -23.48 3.37 -14.36
N SER A 98 -22.68 4.36 -13.97
CA SER A 98 -21.45 4.73 -14.66
C SER A 98 -20.32 5.07 -13.70
N LEU A 99 -19.08 4.95 -14.20
CA LEU A 99 -17.87 5.38 -13.48
C LEU A 99 -17.91 6.90 -13.18
N VAL A 100 -18.54 7.69 -14.05
CA VAL A 100 -18.68 9.15 -13.86
C VAL A 100 -19.54 9.45 -12.65
N GLU A 101 -20.72 8.82 -12.54
CA GLU A 101 -21.61 8.98 -11.39
C GLU A 101 -20.94 8.48 -10.09
N ALA A 102 -20.30 7.31 -10.15
CA ALA A 102 -19.59 6.76 -9.00
C ALA A 102 -18.51 7.73 -8.50
N ARG A 103 -17.78 8.38 -9.41
CA ARG A 103 -16.78 9.39 -9.09
C ARG A 103 -17.38 10.62 -8.39
N GLU A 104 -18.52 11.09 -8.85
CA GLU A 104 -19.21 12.24 -8.26
C GLU A 104 -19.69 11.91 -6.84
N VAL A 105 -20.30 10.73 -6.65
CA VAL A 105 -20.73 10.23 -5.35
C VAL A 105 -19.54 10.09 -4.39
N PHE A 106 -18.46 9.48 -4.86
CA PHE A 106 -17.23 9.33 -4.06
C PHE A 106 -16.64 10.67 -3.66
N ALA A 107 -16.50 11.60 -4.61
CA ALA A 107 -15.95 12.93 -4.35
C ALA A 107 -16.79 13.72 -3.33
N ALA A 108 -18.12 13.69 -3.48
CA ALA A 108 -19.04 14.33 -2.54
C ALA A 108 -18.93 13.72 -1.13
N TYR A 109 -18.88 12.40 -1.04
CA TYR A 109 -18.70 11.70 0.23
C TYR A 109 -17.39 12.06 0.91
N MET A 110 -16.27 12.03 0.20
CA MET A 110 -14.96 12.41 0.72
C MET A 110 -14.91 13.86 1.23
N GLN A 111 -15.62 14.78 0.56
CA GLN A 111 -15.74 16.16 1.01
C GLN A 111 -16.44 16.28 2.36
N VAL A 112 -17.50 15.50 2.57
CA VAL A 112 -18.27 15.52 3.82
C VAL A 112 -17.54 14.75 4.91
N ALA A 113 -17.11 13.53 4.64
CA ALA A 113 -16.52 12.64 5.65
C ALA A 113 -15.18 13.17 6.22
N PHE A 114 -14.40 13.85 5.38
CA PHE A 114 -13.06 14.33 5.77
C PHE A 114 -12.90 15.86 5.67
N GLY A 115 -13.97 16.61 5.45
CA GLY A 115 -13.93 18.07 5.40
C GLY A 115 -13.07 18.62 4.24
N LEU A 116 -13.03 17.92 3.09
CA LEU A 116 -12.15 18.26 1.95
C LEU A 116 -12.74 19.31 1.00
N ARG A 117 -13.78 20.01 1.42
CA ARG A 117 -14.34 21.12 0.62
C ARG A 117 -13.27 22.20 0.43
N LYS A 118 -13.13 22.71 -0.80
CA LYS A 118 -12.24 23.83 -1.07
C LYS A 118 -12.57 25.00 -0.16
N PRO A 119 -11.58 25.57 0.55
CA PRO A 119 -11.84 26.71 1.39
C PRO A 119 -12.16 27.92 0.51
N ASP A 120 -13.26 28.59 0.83
CA ASP A 120 -13.56 29.93 0.34
C ASP A 120 -12.64 30.96 1.04
N ARG A 121 -12.61 32.21 0.55
CA ARG A 121 -11.76 33.27 1.14
C ARG A 121 -11.99 33.48 2.63
N ASP A 122 -13.21 33.23 3.10
CA ASP A 122 -13.65 33.41 4.50
C ASP A 122 -13.63 32.10 5.31
N SER A 123 -13.10 31.02 4.75
CA SER A 123 -13.08 29.72 5.43
C SER A 123 -12.12 29.70 6.63
N PRO A 124 -12.48 29.01 7.72
CA PRO A 124 -11.62 28.88 8.89
C PRO A 124 -10.27 28.23 8.54
N PRO A 125 -9.17 28.61 9.23
CA PRO A 125 -7.84 28.02 9.01
C PRO A 125 -7.78 26.49 9.15
N ALA A 126 -8.71 25.89 9.91
CA ALA A 126 -8.84 24.45 10.06
C ALA A 126 -9.25 23.75 8.76
N GLN A 127 -10.17 24.34 7.98
CA GLN A 127 -10.61 23.80 6.69
C GLN A 127 -9.50 23.86 5.63
N ALA A 128 -8.72 24.96 5.63
CA ALA A 128 -7.56 25.07 4.75
C ALA A 128 -6.47 24.04 5.09
N ARG A 129 -6.33 23.65 6.38
CA ARG A 129 -5.44 22.57 6.82
C ARG A 129 -5.94 21.19 6.40
N ALA A 130 -7.22 20.90 6.56
CA ALA A 130 -7.83 19.64 6.12
C ALA A 130 -7.61 19.39 4.62
N THR A 131 -7.82 20.42 3.80
CA THR A 131 -7.61 20.32 2.34
C THR A 131 -6.13 20.10 1.96
N ARG A 132 -5.18 20.61 2.75
CA ARG A 132 -3.74 20.36 2.52
C ARG A 132 -3.34 18.90 2.80
N SER A 133 -3.98 18.23 3.74
CA SER A 133 -3.75 16.83 4.09
C SER A 133 -4.87 15.97 3.50
N SER A 134 -4.86 15.81 2.20
CA SER A 134 -5.85 15.03 1.48
C SER A 134 -5.19 14.01 0.55
N TYR A 135 -5.88 12.91 0.31
CA TYR A 135 -5.46 11.88 -0.65
C TYR A 135 -5.14 12.47 -2.04
N LEU A 136 -5.90 13.50 -2.47
CA LEU A 136 -5.66 14.19 -3.74
C LEU A 136 -4.27 14.88 -3.76
N LYS A 137 -3.89 15.52 -2.64
CA LYS A 137 -2.56 16.17 -2.52
C LYS A 137 -1.43 15.16 -2.46
N LEU A 138 -1.66 13.99 -1.86
CA LEU A 138 -0.68 12.92 -1.87
C LEU A 138 -0.47 12.36 -3.28
N LEU A 139 -1.55 12.09 -4.01
CA LEU A 139 -1.47 11.62 -5.39
C LEU A 139 -0.82 12.65 -6.32
N GLN A 140 -1.20 13.93 -6.20
CA GLN A 140 -0.55 15.00 -6.96
C GLN A 140 0.94 15.07 -6.67
N GLY A 141 1.34 15.02 -5.39
CA GLY A 141 2.75 15.03 -4.99
C GLY A 141 3.51 13.80 -5.48
N TRP A 142 2.88 12.62 -5.51
CA TRP A 142 3.45 11.41 -6.09
C TRP A 142 3.79 11.59 -7.57
N GLY A 143 2.89 12.17 -8.36
CA GLY A 143 3.11 12.42 -9.78
C GLY A 143 4.26 13.42 -10.06
N PHE A 144 4.62 14.29 -9.09
CA PHE A 144 5.78 15.17 -9.21
C PHE A 144 7.07 14.47 -8.77
N ASP A 145 7.04 13.83 -7.58
CA ASP A 145 8.18 13.13 -7.01
C ASP A 145 7.73 12.05 -6.04
N SER A 146 7.82 10.80 -6.46
CA SER A 146 7.52 9.63 -5.64
C SER A 146 8.49 9.43 -4.46
N ASN A 147 9.59 10.17 -4.42
CA ASN A 147 10.60 10.17 -3.35
C ASN A 147 10.54 11.43 -2.47
N GLY A 148 9.51 12.24 -2.65
CA GLY A 148 9.21 13.36 -1.76
C GLY A 148 8.33 12.96 -0.57
N PRO A 149 8.00 13.92 0.32
CA PRO A 149 7.22 13.67 1.52
C PRO A 149 5.83 13.05 1.28
N GLN A 150 5.16 13.41 0.18
CA GLN A 150 3.88 12.80 -0.20
C GLN A 150 4.05 11.32 -0.56
N GLY A 151 5.12 11.00 -1.30
CA GLY A 151 5.50 9.65 -1.63
C GLY A 151 5.85 8.82 -0.39
N ALA A 152 6.52 9.42 0.60
CA ALA A 152 6.81 8.75 1.87
C ALA A 152 5.54 8.36 2.63
N VAL A 153 4.53 9.25 2.68
CA VAL A 153 3.24 8.96 3.33
C VAL A 153 2.48 7.86 2.60
N LEU A 154 2.45 7.87 1.26
CA LEU A 154 1.80 6.82 0.46
C LEU A 154 2.49 5.46 0.63
N LYS A 155 3.83 5.41 0.59
CA LYS A 155 4.61 4.20 0.87
C LYS A 155 4.38 3.71 2.30
N GLY A 156 4.32 4.63 3.27
CA GLY A 156 4.02 4.33 4.67
C GLY A 156 2.60 3.79 4.89
N TRP A 157 1.64 4.21 4.07
CA TRP A 157 0.31 3.63 4.06
C TRP A 157 0.34 2.17 3.58
N VAL A 158 1.03 1.86 2.49
CA VAL A 158 1.19 0.47 2.01
C VAL A 158 1.91 -0.38 3.07
N GLU A 159 2.99 0.14 3.67
CA GLU A 159 3.70 -0.51 4.77
C GLU A 159 2.75 -0.85 5.93
N SER A 160 1.89 0.09 6.31
CA SER A 160 0.95 -0.08 7.43
C SER A 160 -0.22 -1.02 7.11
N ARG A 161 -0.75 -1.02 5.87
CA ARG A 161 -1.97 -1.78 5.51
C ARG A 161 -1.66 -3.17 4.96
N PHE A 162 -0.57 -3.30 4.20
CA PHE A 162 -0.20 -4.53 3.50
C PHE A 162 1.03 -5.21 4.10
N GLY A 163 1.74 -4.54 5.03
CA GLY A 163 2.95 -5.07 5.65
C GLY A 163 4.18 -5.07 4.73
N ILE A 164 4.10 -4.47 3.56
CA ILE A 164 5.19 -4.44 2.57
C ILE A 164 6.03 -3.19 2.78
N THR A 165 7.29 -3.38 3.20
CA THR A 165 8.23 -2.27 3.42
C THR A 165 8.71 -1.69 2.10
N PRO A 166 8.97 -0.38 2.01
CA PRO A 166 9.54 0.21 0.81
C PRO A 166 10.99 -0.23 0.60
N THR A 167 11.39 -0.30 -0.66
CA THR A 167 12.75 -0.68 -1.06
C THR A 167 13.60 0.51 -1.45
N PHE A 168 12.95 1.64 -1.76
CA PHE A 168 13.62 2.83 -2.30
C PHE A 168 12.88 4.12 -1.90
N HIS A 169 13.64 5.12 -1.44
CA HIS A 169 13.15 6.49 -1.22
C HIS A 169 14.28 7.50 -1.42
N GLY A 170 14.46 7.93 -2.68
CA GLY A 170 15.61 8.74 -3.11
C GLY A 170 16.93 7.95 -3.17
N ALA A 171 17.07 6.91 -2.36
CA ALA A 171 18.15 5.93 -2.38
C ALA A 171 17.62 4.56 -1.91
N PRO A 172 18.34 3.46 -2.16
CA PRO A 172 17.96 2.13 -1.68
C PRO A 172 17.83 2.07 -0.14
N LEU A 173 16.74 1.46 0.34
CA LEU A 173 16.46 1.25 1.77
C LEU A 173 16.94 -0.15 2.17
N ILE A 174 18.26 -0.36 2.32
CA ILE A 174 18.86 -1.66 2.56
C ILE A 174 18.99 -1.92 4.07
N GLU A 175 19.74 -1.09 4.76
CA GLU A 175 20.05 -1.26 6.17
C GLU A 175 19.64 -0.04 6.99
N PHE A 176 19.21 -0.29 8.22
CA PHE A 176 18.96 0.74 9.21
C PHE A 176 20.08 0.66 10.29
N PRO A 177 20.64 1.84 10.72
CA PRO A 177 20.33 3.18 10.26
C PRO A 177 21.11 3.57 8.99
N SER A 178 20.42 4.25 8.07
CA SER A 178 21.07 4.94 6.93
C SER A 178 20.34 6.26 6.67
N ASP A 179 20.98 7.22 6.01
CA ASP A 179 20.39 8.53 5.71
C ASP A 179 19.08 8.40 4.92
N ALA A 180 19.00 7.43 4.03
CA ALA A 180 17.80 7.13 3.26
C ALA A 180 16.63 6.67 4.15
N TRP A 181 16.92 5.79 5.12
CA TRP A 181 15.91 5.35 6.09
C TRP A 181 15.47 6.48 7.03
N VAL A 182 16.42 7.27 7.54
CA VAL A 182 16.12 8.41 8.42
C VAL A 182 15.22 9.39 7.67
N LYS A 183 15.61 9.77 6.44
CA LYS A 183 14.80 10.67 5.59
C LYS A 183 13.39 10.09 5.36
N TYR A 184 13.28 8.82 4.97
CA TYR A 184 11.99 8.19 4.74
C TYR A 184 11.09 8.23 5.98
N VAL A 185 11.64 7.88 7.15
CA VAL A 185 10.89 7.86 8.41
C VAL A 185 10.43 9.26 8.83
N GLU A 186 11.32 10.27 8.73
CA GLU A 186 10.99 11.66 9.05
C GLU A 186 9.90 12.20 8.13
N GLU A 187 10.00 11.96 6.82
CA GLU A 187 9.01 12.40 5.85
C GLU A 187 7.67 11.66 6.01
N LYS A 188 7.71 10.34 6.23
CA LYS A 188 6.53 9.51 6.49
C LYS A 188 5.75 9.98 7.73
N LEU A 189 6.46 10.37 8.79
CA LEU A 189 5.87 10.81 10.06
C LEU A 189 5.64 12.33 10.12
N GLY A 190 6.04 13.05 9.09
CA GLY A 190 5.91 14.50 9.04
C GLY A 190 4.45 14.96 9.20
N SER A 191 4.17 15.75 10.24
CA SER A 191 2.81 16.20 10.59
C SER A 191 2.10 16.99 9.48
N ARG A 192 2.87 17.55 8.54
CA ARG A 192 2.34 18.33 7.42
C ARG A 192 1.37 17.55 6.53
N PHE A 193 1.63 16.25 6.32
CA PHE A 193 0.84 15.39 5.44
C PHE A 193 0.16 14.25 6.19
N HIS A 194 0.48 14.05 7.47
CA HIS A 194 0.03 12.92 8.28
C HIS A 194 -1.03 13.33 9.30
N ASN A 195 -2.02 14.09 8.86
CA ASN A 195 -3.16 14.48 9.66
C ASN A 195 -4.47 14.26 8.87
N ASN A 196 -5.61 14.69 9.42
CA ASN A 196 -6.93 14.56 8.83
C ASN A 196 -7.25 13.10 8.44
N CYS A 197 -6.88 12.13 9.28
CA CYS A 197 -7.14 10.70 9.04
C CYS A 197 -6.64 10.22 7.66
N ILE A 198 -5.49 10.69 7.22
CA ILE A 198 -4.99 10.47 5.84
C ILE A 198 -4.95 9.00 5.45
N HIS A 199 -4.59 8.09 6.37
CA HIS A 199 -4.60 6.66 6.09
C HIS A 199 -6.01 6.13 5.85
N MET A 200 -7.03 6.62 6.57
CA MET A 200 -8.43 6.24 6.33
C MET A 200 -8.94 6.75 4.98
N GLN A 201 -8.48 7.92 4.53
CA GLN A 201 -8.79 8.42 3.19
C GLN A 201 -8.21 7.50 2.11
N LEU A 202 -6.98 6.99 2.31
CA LEU A 202 -6.34 6.07 1.39
C LEU A 202 -6.96 4.67 1.44
N ASP A 203 -7.36 4.19 2.62
CA ASP A 203 -8.11 2.95 2.78
C ASP A 203 -9.40 3.00 1.93
N LEU A 204 -10.13 4.10 2.07
CA LEU A 204 -11.37 4.30 1.31
C LEU A 204 -11.15 4.48 -0.19
N LEU A 205 -10.06 5.15 -0.58
CA LEU A 205 -9.67 5.26 -1.99
C LEU A 205 -9.37 3.89 -2.60
N PHE A 206 -8.63 3.03 -1.89
CA PHE A 206 -8.33 1.68 -2.35
C PHE A 206 -9.60 0.84 -2.52
N GLU A 207 -10.47 0.83 -1.51
CA GLU A 207 -11.73 0.09 -1.58
C GLU A 207 -12.66 0.61 -2.68
N TYR A 208 -12.70 1.92 -2.90
CA TYR A 208 -13.43 2.54 -4.01
C TYR A 208 -12.84 2.16 -5.36
N CYS A 209 -11.51 2.17 -5.50
CA CYS A 209 -10.82 1.74 -6.71
C CYS A 209 -11.17 0.29 -7.06
N GLN A 210 -11.06 -0.62 -6.09
CA GLN A 210 -11.38 -2.03 -6.27
C GLN A 210 -12.87 -2.25 -6.60
N PHE A 211 -13.76 -1.50 -5.95
CA PHE A 211 -15.19 -1.50 -6.28
C PHE A 211 -15.46 -1.10 -7.74
N CYS A 212 -14.80 -0.02 -8.21
CA CYS A 212 -14.97 0.44 -9.59
C CYS A 212 -14.42 -0.55 -10.61
N ILE A 213 -13.29 -1.19 -10.32
CA ILE A 213 -12.71 -2.24 -11.18
C ILE A 213 -13.69 -3.41 -11.32
N GLU A 214 -14.28 -3.84 -10.22
CA GLU A 214 -15.23 -4.97 -10.21
C GLU A 214 -16.54 -4.64 -10.90
N LYS A 215 -17.11 -3.46 -10.62
CA LYS A 215 -18.45 -3.10 -11.11
C LYS A 215 -18.45 -2.66 -12.57
N PHE A 216 -17.50 -1.85 -12.96
CA PHE A 216 -17.49 -1.19 -14.29
C PHE A 216 -16.47 -1.76 -15.26
N ALA A 217 -15.55 -2.61 -14.80
CA ALA A 217 -14.47 -3.20 -15.59
C ALA A 217 -13.72 -2.18 -16.48
N PRO A 218 -13.31 -1.00 -15.98
CA PRO A 218 -12.70 0.06 -16.79
C PRO A 218 -11.35 -0.34 -17.40
N LEU A 219 -10.73 -1.38 -16.87
CA LEU A 219 -9.47 -1.94 -17.32
C LEU A 219 -9.65 -3.26 -18.11
N GLY A 220 -10.89 -3.63 -18.42
CA GLY A 220 -11.26 -4.91 -19.01
C GLY A 220 -11.70 -5.94 -17.96
N PRO A 221 -12.25 -7.07 -18.40
CA PRO A 221 -12.82 -8.09 -17.52
C PRO A 221 -11.76 -9.04 -16.92
N GLU A 222 -10.53 -8.98 -17.40
CA GLU A 222 -9.46 -9.89 -16.99
C GLU A 222 -8.89 -9.50 -15.62
N PRO A 223 -8.42 -10.48 -14.81
CA PRO A 223 -7.81 -10.21 -13.51
C PRO A 223 -6.44 -9.52 -13.60
N HIS A 224 -5.88 -9.43 -14.79
CA HIS A 224 -4.59 -8.81 -15.07
C HIS A 224 -4.70 -7.81 -16.21
N ILE A 225 -3.82 -6.81 -16.15
CA ILE A 225 -3.65 -5.86 -17.25
C ILE A 225 -2.17 -5.81 -17.66
N ARG A 226 -1.92 -5.76 -18.95
CA ARG A 226 -0.56 -5.53 -19.44
C ARG A 226 -0.14 -4.11 -19.12
N ALA A 227 0.94 -3.98 -18.35
CA ALA A 227 1.44 -2.71 -17.87
C ALA A 227 2.93 -2.54 -18.18
N PHE A 228 3.35 -1.29 -18.31
CA PHE A 228 4.70 -0.89 -18.68
C PHE A 228 5.29 0.00 -17.59
N ARG A 229 6.60 -0.16 -17.32
CA ARG A 229 7.32 0.72 -16.41
C ARG A 229 8.71 1.01 -16.93
N GLY A 230 9.01 2.28 -17.16
CA GLY A 230 10.38 2.76 -17.30
C GLY A 230 11.05 2.85 -15.93
N THR A 231 12.29 2.40 -15.81
CA THR A 231 13.01 2.38 -14.54
C THR A 231 14.52 2.33 -14.73
N TYR A 232 15.24 2.55 -13.63
CA TYR A 232 16.68 2.35 -13.54
C TYR A 232 17.01 1.08 -12.75
N ALA A 233 18.17 0.48 -13.05
CA ALA A 233 18.60 -0.77 -12.42
C ALA A 233 18.56 -0.76 -10.87
N ARG A 234 18.88 0.39 -10.27
CA ARG A 234 18.91 0.57 -8.81
C ARG A 234 17.53 0.55 -8.13
N GLU A 235 16.47 0.81 -8.92
CA GLU A 235 15.09 0.90 -8.41
C GLU A 235 14.33 -0.43 -8.55
N ALA A 236 14.83 -1.31 -9.45
CA ALA A 236 14.21 -2.61 -9.74
C ALA A 236 15.29 -3.70 -9.82
N PRO A 237 15.92 -4.08 -8.69
CA PRO A 237 16.91 -5.13 -8.67
C PRO A 237 16.29 -6.48 -9.06
N PHE A 238 17.04 -7.29 -9.81
CA PHE A 238 16.63 -8.66 -10.10
C PHE A 238 16.70 -9.53 -8.85
N VAL A 239 15.65 -10.30 -8.62
CA VAL A 239 15.58 -11.37 -7.63
C VAL A 239 16.02 -12.68 -8.29
N THR A 240 15.53 -12.95 -9.52
CA THR A 240 15.95 -14.06 -10.36
C THR A 240 16.03 -13.62 -11.80
N GLY A 241 16.81 -14.34 -12.61
CA GLY A 241 17.05 -13.96 -13.99
C GLY A 241 18.07 -12.83 -14.11
N SER A 242 18.20 -12.27 -15.29
CA SER A 242 19.15 -11.20 -15.56
C SER A 242 18.71 -10.32 -16.74
N ARG A 243 19.34 -9.14 -16.80
CA ARG A 243 19.21 -8.23 -17.93
C ARG A 243 19.53 -8.87 -19.28
N ARG A 244 20.48 -9.83 -19.31
CA ARG A 244 20.91 -10.51 -20.55
C ARG A 244 19.83 -11.46 -21.07
N GLU A 245 19.08 -12.09 -20.15
CA GLU A 245 18.01 -13.03 -20.46
C GLU A 245 16.73 -12.30 -20.92
N ARG A 246 16.66 -10.99 -20.72
CA ARG A 246 15.50 -10.15 -21.02
C ARG A 246 14.21 -10.59 -20.36
N HIS A 247 14.29 -11.46 -19.37
CA HIS A 247 13.20 -11.99 -18.58
C HIS A 247 13.70 -12.31 -17.17
N GLY A 248 12.86 -12.14 -16.18
CA GLY A 248 13.20 -12.45 -14.80
C GLY A 248 12.20 -11.89 -13.81
N VAL A 249 12.52 -12.06 -12.54
CA VAL A 249 11.77 -11.48 -11.45
C VAL A 249 12.53 -10.26 -10.92
N VAL A 250 11.86 -9.12 -10.86
CA VAL A 250 12.40 -7.89 -10.27
C VAL A 250 11.64 -7.55 -9.00
N ARG A 251 12.35 -7.02 -8.02
CA ARG A 251 11.74 -6.46 -6.80
C ARG A 251 11.47 -4.99 -7.01
N LEU A 252 10.19 -4.64 -7.05
CA LEU A 252 9.73 -3.27 -7.13
C LEU A 252 9.47 -2.69 -5.72
N ASN A 253 9.40 -1.37 -5.64
CA ASN A 253 9.03 -0.68 -4.41
C ASN A 253 7.65 -1.14 -3.92
N ASN A 254 7.30 -0.90 -2.66
CA ASN A 254 5.99 -1.27 -2.11
C ASN A 254 4.80 -0.52 -2.74
N LEU A 255 5.04 0.62 -3.35
CA LEU A 255 4.09 1.35 -4.19
C LEU A 255 4.82 1.80 -5.46
N VAL A 256 4.23 1.55 -6.61
CA VAL A 256 4.85 1.79 -7.92
C VAL A 256 3.84 2.31 -8.93
N SER A 257 4.36 3.16 -9.83
CA SER A 257 3.64 3.60 -11.03
C SER A 257 3.93 2.67 -12.19
N PHE A 258 2.88 2.37 -12.95
CA PHE A 258 2.94 1.74 -14.26
C PHE A 258 2.21 2.63 -15.27
N SER A 259 2.50 2.47 -16.55
CA SER A 259 1.76 3.09 -17.63
C SER A 259 1.00 2.05 -18.45
N LEU A 260 -0.17 2.42 -18.94
CA LEU A 260 -0.89 1.64 -19.96
C LEU A 260 -0.31 1.87 -21.36
N VAL A 261 0.48 2.91 -21.53
CA VAL A 261 1.06 3.33 -22.81
C VAL A 261 2.57 3.09 -22.78
N ARG A 262 3.05 2.24 -23.68
CA ARG A 262 4.45 1.86 -23.75
C ARG A 262 5.39 3.06 -23.92
N ASP A 263 5.11 3.91 -24.92
CA ASP A 263 5.96 5.05 -25.26
C ASP A 263 6.12 6.03 -24.10
N ARG A 264 5.08 6.16 -23.26
CA ARG A 264 5.15 6.97 -22.05
C ARG A 264 6.05 6.36 -20.97
N ALA A 265 6.00 5.04 -20.83
CA ALA A 265 6.87 4.37 -19.88
C ALA A 265 8.35 4.49 -20.27
N GLU A 266 8.66 4.49 -21.57
CA GLU A 266 10.04 4.60 -22.09
C GLU A 266 10.72 5.95 -21.76
N GLU A 267 9.92 7.00 -21.42
CA GLU A 267 10.46 8.31 -21.02
C GLU A 267 11.09 8.30 -19.59
N PHE A 268 10.83 7.28 -18.77
CA PHE A 268 11.17 7.28 -17.34
C PHE A 268 12.38 6.41 -16.94
N GLY A 269 13.22 5.98 -17.85
CA GLY A 269 14.43 5.23 -17.49
C GLY A 269 15.06 4.47 -18.65
N ASP A 270 16.19 3.84 -18.36
CA ASP A 270 16.98 3.10 -19.37
C ASP A 270 16.38 1.72 -19.69
N TRP A 271 15.52 1.22 -18.80
CA TRP A 271 14.87 -0.08 -18.90
C TRP A 271 13.38 0.06 -18.99
N LEU A 272 12.78 -0.67 -19.91
CA LEU A 272 11.35 -0.85 -19.96
C LEU A 272 11.01 -2.25 -19.46
N LEU A 273 10.27 -2.29 -18.37
CA LEU A 273 9.67 -3.50 -17.80
C LEU A 273 8.27 -3.66 -18.35
N VAL A 274 7.94 -4.87 -18.78
CA VAL A 274 6.60 -5.27 -19.21
C VAL A 274 6.12 -6.40 -18.32
N THR A 275 4.94 -6.26 -17.74
CA THR A 275 4.38 -7.26 -16.81
C THR A 275 2.88 -7.41 -16.97
N GLN A 276 2.35 -8.50 -16.44
CA GLN A 276 0.91 -8.70 -16.20
C GLN A 276 0.59 -8.22 -14.78
N LEU A 277 0.09 -6.98 -14.67
CA LEU A 277 -0.24 -6.36 -13.39
C LEU A 277 -1.58 -6.88 -12.88
N PRO A 278 -1.64 -7.49 -11.66
CA PRO A 278 -2.91 -7.88 -11.06
C PRO A 278 -3.81 -6.69 -10.76
N CYS A 279 -5.05 -6.70 -11.23
CA CYS A 279 -6.03 -5.64 -10.95
C CYS A 279 -6.31 -5.49 -9.46
N ALA A 280 -6.20 -6.57 -8.67
CA ALA A 280 -6.34 -6.55 -7.22
C ALA A 280 -5.30 -5.70 -6.47
N LYS A 281 -4.16 -5.37 -7.10
CA LYS A 281 -3.12 -4.51 -6.52
C LYS A 281 -3.26 -3.03 -6.89
N ILE A 282 -4.19 -2.65 -7.75
CA ILE A 282 -4.32 -1.27 -8.25
C ILE A 282 -4.98 -0.40 -7.20
N LEU A 283 -4.29 0.68 -6.82
CA LEU A 283 -4.79 1.75 -5.94
C LEU A 283 -5.48 2.86 -6.74
N PHE A 284 -4.98 3.12 -7.94
CA PHE A 284 -5.47 4.20 -8.81
C PHE A 284 -5.29 3.84 -10.28
N PHE A 285 -6.25 4.25 -11.11
CA PHE A 285 -6.20 4.13 -12.57
C PHE A 285 -6.75 5.41 -13.24
N PRO A 286 -6.39 5.70 -14.49
CA PRO A 286 -6.89 6.86 -15.22
C PRO A 286 -8.42 6.88 -15.31
N GLY A 287 -9.03 7.99 -14.92
CA GLY A 287 -10.48 8.15 -14.91
C GLY A 287 -11.18 7.74 -13.61
N LEU A 288 -10.47 7.15 -12.64
CA LEU A 288 -11.03 6.84 -11.32
C LEU A 288 -11.47 8.10 -10.57
N LEU A 289 -10.68 9.15 -10.64
CA LEU A 289 -10.95 10.46 -10.04
C LEU A 289 -11.07 11.52 -11.13
N ASP A 290 -11.46 12.75 -10.73
CA ASP A 290 -11.53 13.87 -11.67
C ASP A 290 -10.17 14.14 -12.35
N ASN A 291 -10.19 14.47 -13.62
CA ASN A 291 -9.08 14.52 -14.58
C ASN A 291 -7.86 15.39 -14.24
N ARG A 292 -7.74 15.90 -13.02
CA ARG A 292 -6.64 16.76 -12.57
C ARG A 292 -5.64 16.08 -11.64
N VAL A 293 -5.83 14.81 -11.39
CA VAL A 293 -4.98 14.02 -10.49
C VAL A 293 -4.26 12.97 -11.31
N LEU A 294 -2.94 12.97 -11.34
CA LEU A 294 -2.09 12.06 -12.15
C LEU A 294 -2.49 12.06 -13.65
N ASN A 295 -2.62 13.25 -14.23
CA ASN A 295 -3.20 13.43 -15.53
C ASN A 295 -2.21 13.48 -16.66
N GLY A 296 -2.42 12.66 -17.61
CA GLY A 296 -1.91 12.78 -18.96
C GLY A 296 -1.16 11.55 -19.45
N GLU A 297 -0.82 10.60 -18.60
CA GLU A 297 0.17 9.59 -18.97
C GLU A 297 -0.34 8.14 -18.88
N GLY A 298 -1.65 7.93 -18.66
CA GLY A 298 -2.19 6.57 -18.48
C GLY A 298 -1.61 5.89 -17.24
N GLU A 299 -1.27 6.67 -16.19
CA GLU A 299 -0.58 6.18 -15.01
C GLU A 299 -1.50 5.33 -14.14
N LEU A 300 -1.03 4.13 -13.83
CA LEU A 300 -1.59 3.23 -12.82
C LEU A 300 -0.71 3.30 -11.58
N LEU A 301 -1.32 3.38 -10.41
CA LEU A 301 -0.60 3.26 -9.14
C LEU A 301 -0.99 1.95 -8.49
N ALA A 302 0.02 1.12 -8.18
CA ALA A 302 -0.22 -0.24 -7.70
C ALA A 302 0.72 -0.64 -6.55
N ILE A 303 0.24 -1.57 -5.72
CA ILE A 303 1.02 -2.21 -4.67
C ILE A 303 2.09 -3.07 -5.32
N GLY A 304 3.33 -2.86 -4.90
CA GLY A 304 4.49 -3.51 -5.47
C GLY A 304 4.80 -4.90 -4.90
N GLY A 305 6.08 -5.24 -4.87
CA GLY A 305 6.62 -6.55 -4.52
C GLY A 305 7.45 -7.13 -5.67
N ASP A 306 7.49 -8.45 -5.77
CA ASP A 306 8.25 -9.18 -6.78
C ASP A 306 7.37 -9.43 -8.01
N PHE A 307 7.83 -8.98 -9.18
CA PHE A 307 7.11 -9.10 -10.45
C PHE A 307 7.94 -9.85 -11.48
N GLU A 308 7.30 -10.81 -12.13
CA GLU A 308 7.82 -11.40 -13.35
C GLU A 308 7.68 -10.38 -14.48
N VAL A 309 8.78 -10.12 -15.17
CA VAL A 309 8.88 -9.07 -16.19
C VAL A 309 9.64 -9.51 -17.42
N ASP A 310 9.21 -9.02 -18.56
CA ASP A 310 10.04 -8.93 -19.74
C ASP A 310 10.76 -7.58 -19.75
N VAL A 311 12.06 -7.59 -20.09
CA VAL A 311 12.89 -6.38 -20.10
C VAL A 311 13.26 -6.03 -21.54
N SER A 312 12.94 -4.82 -21.93
CA SER A 312 13.45 -4.21 -23.17
C SER A 312 14.24 -2.95 -22.83
N TYR A 313 15.05 -2.52 -23.78
CA TYR A 313 15.76 -1.26 -23.68
C TYR A 313 14.92 -0.18 -24.34
N GLY A 314 14.92 1.01 -23.76
CA GLY A 314 14.51 2.21 -24.45
C GLY A 314 15.39 2.43 -25.69
N PRO A 315 14.95 3.21 -26.64
CA PRO A 315 15.69 3.53 -27.85
C PRO A 315 17.03 4.17 -27.57
#